data_1a176f959ce6c9e53d15b222754d55a3
#
_entry.id   1a176f959ce6c9e53d15b222754d55a3
#
_cell.length_a   1.000
_cell.length_b   1.000
_cell.length_c   1.000
_cell.angle_alpha   90.00
_cell.angle_beta   90.00
_cell.angle_gamma   90.00
#
_symmetry.space_group_name_H-M   'P 1'
#
loop_
_entity.id
_entity.type
_entity.pdbx_description
1 polymer ?
#
loop_
_entity_poly.entity_id
_entity_poly.type
_entity_poly.pdbx_seq_one_letter_code
_entity_poly.pdbx_strand_id
1 'polypeptide(L)' 'MADVIDFHGKNIGGDFDPDQTLNDLVGTLQAFVLSGYDHEGNEVVAITFGHLPEALWSLQRASKSILERPDVL' A
#
# COMPACT_ATOMS: atom_id res chain seq x y z
N MET A 1 -14.95 -4.92 1.65
CA MET A 1 -14.40 -3.57 1.76
C MET A 1 -12.87 -3.63 1.72
N ALA A 2 -12.27 -2.85 0.85
CA ALA A 2 -10.81 -2.76 0.78
C ALA A 2 -10.32 -1.75 1.82
N ASP A 3 -9.39 -2.16 2.64
CA ASP A 3 -8.80 -1.30 3.66
C ASP A 3 -7.34 -1.03 3.35
N VAL A 4 -6.93 0.21 3.56
CA VAL A 4 -5.52 0.55 3.60
C VAL A 4 -5.02 0.32 5.01
N ILE A 5 -4.03 -0.55 5.16
CA ILE A 5 -3.43 -0.82 6.45
C ILE A 5 -2.63 0.40 6.89
N ASP A 6 -2.93 0.91 8.05
CA ASP A 6 -2.32 2.13 8.54
C ASP A 6 -1.50 1.85 9.78
N PHE A 7 -0.19 2.05 9.67
CA PHE A 7 0.75 1.82 10.76
C PHE A 7 0.72 2.92 11.81
N HIS A 8 0.07 4.03 11.53
CA HIS A 8 0.09 5.23 12.37
C HIS A 8 -1.28 5.64 12.85
N GLY A 9 -2.24 4.75 12.77
CA GLY A 9 -3.60 5.01 13.22
C GLY A 9 -4.47 5.75 12.24
N LYS A 10 -3.99 5.98 11.02
CA LYS A 10 -4.77 6.61 9.97
C LYS A 10 -5.26 5.56 8.98
N ASN A 11 -6.54 5.38 8.89
CA ASN A 11 -7.14 4.39 8.02
C ASN A 11 -7.75 5.07 6.80
N ILE A 12 -7.22 4.75 5.64
CA ILE A 12 -7.70 5.26 4.35
C ILE A 12 -8.20 4.08 3.54
N GLY A 13 -9.34 4.22 2.94
CA GLY A 13 -9.86 3.16 2.10
C GLY A 13 -11.26 2.80 2.47
N GLY A 14 -11.61 1.56 2.28
CA GLY A 14 -12.97 1.10 2.46
C GLY A 14 -13.69 0.96 1.15
N ASP A 15 -13.01 1.16 0.04
CA ASP A 15 -13.54 0.99 -1.30
C ASP A 15 -12.63 0.02 -2.06
N PHE A 16 -13.17 -0.64 -3.07
CA PHE A 16 -12.42 -1.52 -3.94
C PHE A 16 -11.89 -0.81 -5.19
N ASP A 17 -12.08 0.49 -5.29
CA ASP A 17 -11.61 1.28 -6.42
C ASP A 17 -10.16 1.72 -6.17
N PRO A 18 -9.18 1.17 -6.91
CA PRO A 18 -7.79 1.55 -6.73
C PRO A 18 -7.53 3.02 -7.04
N ASP A 19 -8.19 3.55 -8.06
CA ASP A 19 -7.98 4.94 -8.47
C ASP A 19 -8.46 5.90 -7.39
N GLN A 20 -9.58 5.62 -6.77
CA GLN A 20 -10.09 6.45 -5.68
C GLN A 20 -9.14 6.43 -4.49
N THR A 21 -8.65 5.25 -4.14
CA THR A 21 -7.70 5.10 -3.04
C THR A 21 -6.41 5.87 -3.32
N LEU A 22 -5.89 5.78 -4.53
CA LEU A 22 -4.69 6.52 -4.90
C LEU A 22 -4.92 8.03 -4.88
N ASN A 23 -6.08 8.48 -5.34
CA ASN A 23 -6.43 9.90 -5.30
C ASN A 23 -6.50 10.41 -3.86
N ASP A 24 -7.00 9.61 -2.95
CA ASP A 24 -7.08 9.99 -1.53
C ASP A 24 -5.69 10.18 -0.91
N LEU A 25 -4.68 9.53 -1.48
CA LEU A 25 -3.31 9.62 -1.00
C LEU A 25 -2.49 10.71 -1.67
N VAL A 26 -2.99 11.32 -2.75
CA VAL A 26 -2.25 12.37 -3.44
C VAL A 26 -1.93 13.50 -2.48
N GLY A 27 -0.66 13.87 -2.44
CA GLY A 27 -0.18 14.96 -1.58
C GLY A 27 0.06 14.58 -0.13
N THR A 28 -0.20 13.32 0.26
CA THR A 28 -0.03 12.90 1.66
C THR A 28 1.25 12.11 1.89
N LEU A 29 1.84 11.53 0.85
CA LEU A 29 2.97 10.63 0.99
C LEU A 29 4.28 11.32 0.63
N GLN A 30 5.28 11.14 1.46
CA GLN A 30 6.65 11.57 1.16
C GLN A 30 7.33 10.59 0.22
N ALA A 31 7.12 9.31 0.44
CA ALA A 31 7.67 8.23 -0.37
C ALA A 31 6.80 7.00 -0.22
N PHE A 32 6.82 6.14 -1.22
CA PHE A 32 6.03 4.92 -1.14
C PHE A 32 6.66 3.80 -1.97
N VAL A 33 6.23 2.59 -1.68
CA VAL A 33 6.40 1.43 -2.53
C VAL A 33 5.03 0.82 -2.72
N LEU A 34 4.73 0.42 -3.95
CA LEU A 34 3.42 -0.10 -4.31
C LEU A 34 3.61 -1.35 -5.13
N SER A 35 2.78 -2.35 -4.88
CA SER A 35 2.76 -3.59 -5.65
C SER A 35 1.31 -3.93 -5.97
N GLY A 36 1.08 -4.42 -7.15
CA GLY A 36 -0.26 -4.81 -7.56
C GLY A 36 -0.26 -5.37 -8.97
N TYR A 37 -1.42 -5.38 -9.57
CA TYR A 37 -1.62 -5.89 -10.92
C TYR A 37 -2.33 -4.86 -11.77
N ASP A 38 -1.94 -4.77 -13.04
CA ASP A 38 -2.67 -3.95 -13.99
C ASP A 38 -3.91 -4.69 -14.51
N HIS A 39 -4.66 -4.05 -15.41
CA HIS A 39 -5.88 -4.64 -15.94
C HIS A 39 -5.63 -5.86 -16.82
N GLU A 40 -4.40 -6.05 -17.28
CA GLU A 40 -4.01 -7.18 -18.10
C GLU A 40 -3.46 -8.34 -17.28
N GLY A 41 -3.39 -8.17 -15.96
CA GLY A 41 -2.87 -9.19 -15.06
C GLY A 41 -1.37 -9.19 -14.90
N ASN A 42 -0.68 -8.17 -15.40
CA ASN A 42 0.76 -8.04 -15.24
C ASN A 42 1.06 -7.41 -13.87
N GLU A 43 2.08 -7.93 -13.22
CA GLU A 43 2.51 -7.40 -11.93
C GLU A 43 3.17 -6.05 -12.10
N VAL A 44 2.80 -5.10 -11.25
CA VAL A 44 3.33 -3.73 -11.28
C VAL A 44 3.94 -3.42 -9.93
N VAL A 45 5.14 -2.84 -9.95
CA VAL A 45 5.80 -2.34 -8.75
C VAL A 45 6.24 -0.91 -9.02
N ALA A 46 5.91 -0.02 -8.11
CA ALA A 46 6.31 1.38 -8.18
C ALA A 46 7.02 1.78 -6.90
N ILE A 47 8.16 2.41 -7.03
CA ILE A 47 9.00 2.79 -5.89
C ILE A 47 9.43 4.24 -6.07
N THR A 48 9.21 5.04 -5.03
CA THR A 48 9.67 6.44 -5.02
C THR A 48 10.73 6.71 -3.97
N PHE A 49 11.10 5.68 -3.18
CA PHE A 49 12.25 5.81 -2.27
C PHE A 49 13.53 5.99 -3.06
N GLY A 50 14.39 6.89 -2.60
CA GLY A 50 15.70 7.06 -3.19
C GLY A 50 16.72 6.03 -2.72
N HIS A 51 16.35 5.20 -1.74
CA HIS A 51 17.24 4.19 -1.15
C HIS A 51 16.47 2.87 -1.08
N LEU A 52 16.90 1.89 -1.84
CA LEU A 52 16.15 0.65 -2.00
C LEU A 52 15.94 -0.15 -0.70
N PRO A 53 16.92 -0.21 0.23
CA PRO A 53 16.67 -0.89 1.50
C PRO A 53 15.50 -0.30 2.29
N GLU A 54 15.27 1.01 2.21
CA GLU A 54 14.13 1.62 2.88
C GLU A 54 12.80 1.16 2.26
N ALA A 55 12.77 1.01 0.94
CA ALA A 55 11.59 0.50 0.26
C ALA A 55 11.30 -0.94 0.70
N LEU A 56 12.33 -1.75 0.79
CA LEU A 56 12.18 -3.13 1.25
C LEU A 56 11.67 -3.20 2.69
N TRP A 57 12.22 -2.35 3.57
CA TRP A 57 11.76 -2.29 4.95
C TRP A 57 10.29 -1.88 5.04
N SER A 58 9.89 -0.92 4.22
CA SER A 58 8.49 -0.49 4.18
C SER A 58 7.58 -1.64 3.76
N LEU A 59 7.97 -2.39 2.74
CA LEU A 59 7.21 -3.56 2.30
C LEU A 59 7.14 -4.64 3.38
N GLN A 60 8.24 -4.90 4.07
CA GLN A 60 8.27 -5.91 5.11
C GLN A 60 7.35 -5.53 6.28
N ARG A 61 7.34 -4.28 6.66
CA ARG A 61 6.44 -3.80 7.71
C ARG A 61 4.98 -3.88 7.27
N ALA A 62 4.71 -3.53 6.02
CA ALA A 62 3.36 -3.65 5.48
C ALA A 62 2.90 -5.11 5.47
N SER A 63 3.77 -6.00 5.04
CA SER A 63 3.49 -7.42 5.02
C SER A 63 3.15 -7.94 6.42
N LYS A 64 3.96 -7.55 7.41
CA LYS A 64 3.71 -7.95 8.79
C LYS A 64 2.36 -7.44 9.28
N SER A 65 2.04 -6.18 9.00
CA SER A 65 0.77 -5.59 9.43
C SER A 65 -0.42 -6.30 8.78
N ILE A 66 -0.30 -6.68 7.53
CA ILE A 66 -1.36 -7.42 6.84
C ILE A 66 -1.54 -8.79 7.50
N LEU A 67 -0.44 -9.48 7.78
CA LEU A 67 -0.49 -10.81 8.39
C LEU A 67 -1.04 -10.79 9.81
N GLU A 68 -0.88 -9.70 10.53
CA GLU A 68 -1.37 -9.58 11.89
C GLU A 68 -2.84 -9.17 11.99
N ARG A 69 -3.46 -8.82 10.87
CA ARG A 69 -4.88 -8.49 10.88
C ARG A 69 -5.73 -9.74 11.00
N PRO A 70 -6.63 -9.81 11.98
CA PRO A 70 -7.44 -11.01 12.18
C PRO A 70 -8.47 -11.24 11.07
N ASP A 71 -8.81 -10.21 10.31
CA ASP A 71 -9.81 -10.30 9.25
C ASP A 71 -9.23 -10.62 7.88
N VAL A 72 -7.92 -10.78 7.77
CA VAL A 72 -7.26 -11.09 6.50
C VAL A 72 -7.26 -12.59 6.23
N LEU A 73 -7.21 -13.37 7.26
CA LEU A 73 -7.17 -14.83 7.19
C LEU A 73 -8.53 -15.41 7.55
#